data_90c1dce726873ef149297cf44011e685
#
_entry.id   90c1dce726873ef149297cf44011e685
#
_cell.length_a   1.000
_cell.length_b   1.000
_cell.length_c   1.000
_cell.angle_alpha   90.00
_cell.angle_beta   90.00
_cell.angle_gamma   90.00
#
_symmetry.space_group_name_H-M   'P 1'
#
loop_
_entity.id
_entity.type
_entity.pdbx_description
1 polymer ?
#
loop_
_entity_poly.entity_id
_entity_poly.type
_entity_poly.pdbx_seq_one_letter_code
_entity_poly.pdbx_strand_id
1 'polypeptide(L)' 'MKLIFIVGIIFALSGAALGLKDAVCGQPPEVSGRCRGLFPSFTYHPDKNECTEFNYGGCDGNENRFFLKEDCEAKCKE' A
#
# COMPACT_ATOMS: atom_id res chain seq x y z
N MET A 1 16.89 -31.17 13.58
CA MET A 1 15.93 -31.45 12.53
C MET A 1 14.58 -30.85 12.83
N LYS A 2 13.97 -31.18 13.97
CA LYS A 2 12.65 -30.65 14.32
C LYS A 2 12.62 -29.12 14.46
N LEU A 3 13.72 -28.55 14.93
CA LEU A 3 13.81 -27.09 15.09
C LEU A 3 13.66 -26.36 13.76
N ILE A 4 14.15 -26.95 12.70
CA ILE A 4 14.07 -26.34 11.37
C ILE A 4 12.62 -26.23 10.91
N PHE A 5 11.82 -27.26 11.18
CA PHE A 5 10.42 -27.24 10.83
C PHE A 5 9.65 -26.19 11.60
N ILE A 6 9.93 -26.04 12.87
CA ILE A 6 9.27 -25.04 13.71
C ILE A 6 9.55 -23.64 13.19
N VAL A 7 10.79 -23.35 12.86
CA VAL A 7 11.19 -22.06 12.32
C VAL A 7 10.49 -21.78 10.99
N GLY A 8 10.41 -22.79 10.13
CA GLY A 8 9.73 -22.63 8.84
C GLY A 8 8.25 -22.32 9.00
N ILE A 9 7.60 -22.98 9.94
CA ILE A 9 6.18 -22.75 10.19
C ILE A 9 5.93 -21.35 10.71
N ILE A 10 6.73 -20.89 11.65
CA ILE A 10 6.59 -19.55 12.21
C ILE A 10 6.77 -18.48 11.12
N PHE A 11 7.76 -18.68 10.29
CA PHE A 11 8.02 -17.75 9.18
C PHE A 11 6.84 -17.69 8.22
N ALA A 12 6.30 -18.82 7.85
CA ALA A 12 5.15 -18.88 6.93
C ALA A 12 3.94 -18.18 7.53
N LEU A 13 3.67 -18.37 8.81
CA LEU A 13 2.53 -17.72 9.46
C LEU A 13 2.71 -16.22 9.51
N SER A 14 3.91 -15.72 9.77
CA SER A 14 4.18 -14.30 9.79
C SER A 14 3.94 -13.68 8.43
N GLY A 15 4.38 -14.32 7.35
CA GLY A 15 4.16 -13.83 6.00
C GLY A 15 2.68 -13.81 5.65
N ALA A 16 1.95 -14.84 6.03
CA ALA A 16 0.52 -14.91 5.75
C ALA A 16 -0.27 -13.88 6.56
N ALA A 17 0.13 -13.60 7.80
CA ALA A 17 -0.59 -12.69 8.66
C ALA A 17 -0.51 -11.24 8.20
N LEU A 18 0.58 -10.84 7.55
CA LEU A 18 0.76 -9.45 7.14
C LEU A 18 -0.09 -9.05 5.94
N GLY A 19 -0.19 -9.91 4.93
CA GLY A 19 -1.06 -9.67 3.78
C GLY A 19 -0.66 -8.53 2.84
N LEU A 20 -0.04 -7.48 3.32
CA LEU A 20 0.34 -6.31 2.53
C LEU A 20 1.82 -6.34 2.20
N LYS A 21 2.17 -5.85 1.00
CA LYS A 21 3.58 -5.78 0.57
C LYS A 21 4.34 -4.69 1.33
N ASP A 22 3.64 -3.63 1.73
CA ASP A 22 4.23 -2.53 2.47
C ASP A 22 3.17 -1.90 3.37
N ALA A 23 3.60 -1.34 4.50
CA ALA A 23 2.68 -0.73 5.45
C ALA A 23 1.92 0.46 4.87
N VAL A 24 2.53 1.21 3.95
CA VAL A 24 1.87 2.36 3.33
C VAL A 24 0.65 1.93 2.52
N CYS A 25 0.62 0.70 2.05
CA CYS A 25 -0.49 0.17 1.27
C CYS A 25 -1.75 0.00 2.11
N GLY A 26 -1.62 -0.01 3.43
CA GLY A 26 -2.76 -0.10 4.34
C GLY A 26 -3.27 1.24 4.83
N GLN A 27 -2.64 2.34 4.46
CA GLN A 27 -3.13 3.65 4.82
C GLN A 27 -4.38 3.99 4.01
N PRO A 28 -5.26 4.86 4.54
CA PRO A 28 -6.49 5.22 3.82
C PRO A 28 -6.20 5.70 2.41
N PRO A 29 -6.93 5.21 1.40
CA PRO A 29 -6.73 5.67 0.03
C PRO A 29 -7.38 7.03 -0.23
N GLU A 30 -6.90 7.69 -1.29
CA GLU A 30 -7.47 8.93 -1.79
C GLU A 30 -7.52 10.07 -0.79
N VAL A 31 -6.48 10.20 0.05
CA VAL A 31 -6.42 11.29 1.01
C VAL A 31 -5.84 12.53 0.33
N SER A 32 -6.71 13.45 -0.06
CA SER A 32 -6.31 14.66 -0.79
C SER A 32 -5.70 15.74 0.09
N GLY A 33 -6.02 15.74 1.38
CA GLY A 33 -5.55 16.76 2.31
C GLY A 33 -6.36 18.04 2.23
N ARG A 34 -5.88 19.09 2.92
CA ARG A 34 -6.61 20.36 3.03
C ARG A 34 -6.33 21.32 1.88
N CYS A 35 -5.25 21.15 1.18
CA CYS A 35 -4.87 22.05 0.11
C CYS A 35 -5.73 21.80 -1.12
N ARG A 36 -5.84 22.83 -1.99
CA ARG A 36 -6.74 22.78 -3.14
C ARG A 36 -6.03 22.60 -4.48
N GLY A 37 -4.82 22.08 -4.47
CA GLY A 37 -4.11 21.78 -5.71
C GLY A 37 -4.76 20.63 -6.45
N LEU A 38 -4.34 20.44 -7.70
CA LEU A 38 -4.80 19.34 -8.52
C LEU A 38 -3.57 18.61 -9.05
N PHE A 39 -3.01 17.74 -8.21
CA PHE A 39 -1.84 16.97 -8.56
C PHE A 39 -2.26 15.52 -8.83
N PRO A 40 -2.39 15.12 -10.10
CA PRO A 40 -2.79 13.74 -10.42
C PRO A 40 -1.84 12.75 -9.77
N SER A 41 -2.40 11.82 -9.04
CA SER A 41 -1.64 10.83 -8.29
C SER A 41 -2.38 9.50 -8.32
N PHE A 42 -1.75 8.47 -7.78
CA PHE A 42 -2.36 7.14 -7.69
C PHE A 42 -2.37 6.68 -6.24
N THR A 43 -3.38 5.91 -5.90
CA THR A 43 -3.55 5.39 -4.55
C THR A 43 -3.95 3.93 -4.62
N TYR A 44 -3.55 3.15 -3.62
CA TYR A 44 -3.84 1.74 -3.57
C TYR A 44 -5.06 1.45 -2.70
N HIS A 45 -5.97 0.62 -3.21
CA HIS A 45 -7.16 0.15 -2.50
C HIS A 45 -6.96 -1.30 -2.11
N PRO A 46 -6.62 -1.59 -0.84
CA PRO A 46 -6.36 -2.97 -0.42
C PRO A 46 -7.60 -3.87 -0.52
N ASP A 47 -8.78 -3.32 -0.35
CA ASP A 47 -10.02 -4.08 -0.46
C ASP A 47 -10.27 -4.61 -1.87
N LYS A 48 -9.73 -3.94 -2.88
CA LYS A 48 -9.89 -4.31 -4.29
C LYS A 48 -8.59 -4.76 -4.95
N ASN A 49 -7.48 -4.68 -4.25
CA ASN A 49 -6.15 -4.94 -4.80
C ASN A 49 -5.93 -4.14 -6.09
N GLU A 50 -6.17 -2.83 -6.04
CA GLU A 50 -6.20 -1.99 -7.23
C GLU A 50 -5.62 -0.61 -6.95
N CYS A 51 -4.89 -0.08 -7.94
CA CYS A 51 -4.37 1.29 -7.92
C CYS A 51 -5.22 2.16 -8.83
N THR A 52 -5.77 3.25 -8.28
CA THR A 52 -6.62 4.17 -9.05
C THR A 52 -6.10 5.59 -8.96
N GLU A 53 -6.45 6.40 -9.95
CA GLU A 53 -6.05 7.80 -9.99
C GLU A 53 -6.91 8.64 -9.05
N PHE A 54 -6.30 9.64 -8.43
CA PHE A 54 -7.03 10.65 -7.65
C PHE A 54 -6.27 11.96 -7.71
N ASN A 55 -6.94 13.06 -7.33
CA ASN A 55 -6.31 14.38 -7.29
C ASN A 55 -5.84 14.70 -5.89
N TYR A 56 -4.51 14.85 -5.74
CA TYR A 56 -3.91 15.21 -4.48
C TYR A 56 -3.87 16.73 -4.36
N GLY A 57 -4.24 17.24 -3.18
CA GLY A 57 -4.33 18.68 -2.95
C GLY A 57 -3.00 19.39 -2.73
N GLY A 58 -1.93 18.64 -2.43
CA GLY A 58 -0.60 19.21 -2.28
C GLY A 58 -0.08 19.26 -0.84
N CYS A 59 -0.92 18.99 0.16
CA CYS A 59 -0.48 18.94 1.55
C CYS A 59 -1.42 18.07 2.38
N ASP A 60 -0.95 17.64 3.56
CA ASP A 60 -1.73 16.88 4.53
C ASP A 60 -2.31 15.58 3.98
N GLY A 61 -1.63 14.95 3.05
CA GLY A 61 -1.98 13.62 2.57
C GLY A 61 -1.30 12.55 3.42
N ASN A 62 -1.23 11.34 2.88
CA ASN A 62 -0.48 10.27 3.51
C ASN A 62 0.47 9.64 2.50
N GLU A 63 1.12 8.55 2.89
CA GLU A 63 2.12 7.91 2.05
C GLU A 63 1.52 6.96 1.02
N ASN A 64 0.22 6.68 1.10
CA ASN A 64 -0.47 5.89 0.08
C ASN A 64 -0.80 6.77 -1.13
N ARG A 65 0.24 7.31 -1.74
CA ARG A 65 0.16 8.21 -2.88
C ARG A 65 1.40 8.04 -3.73
N PHE A 66 1.19 7.84 -5.01
CA PHE A 66 2.26 7.57 -5.98
C PHE A 66 2.07 8.45 -7.19
N PHE A 67 3.16 8.90 -7.79
CA PHE A 67 3.07 9.70 -9.02
C PHE A 67 2.70 8.87 -10.23
N LEU A 68 3.12 7.61 -10.27
CA LEU A 68 2.88 6.73 -11.39
C LEU A 68 2.09 5.50 -10.93
N LYS A 69 1.19 5.04 -11.80
CA LYS A 69 0.43 3.84 -11.52
C LYS A 69 1.37 2.64 -11.33
N GLU A 70 2.43 2.58 -12.12
CA GLU A 70 3.42 1.50 -12.05
C GLU A 70 4.08 1.44 -10.68
N ASP A 71 4.38 2.60 -10.09
CA ASP A 71 4.99 2.66 -8.76
C ASP A 71 4.03 2.14 -7.70
N CYS A 72 2.76 2.53 -7.81
CA CYS A 72 1.74 2.04 -6.91
C CYS A 72 1.59 0.53 -7.01
N GLU A 73 1.53 0.01 -8.22
CA GLU A 73 1.36 -1.42 -8.44
C GLU A 73 2.59 -2.20 -7.96
N ALA A 74 3.78 -1.69 -8.24
CA ALA A 74 5.00 -2.35 -7.79
C ALA A 74 5.11 -2.39 -6.26
N LYS A 75 4.65 -1.34 -5.59
CA LYS A 75 4.73 -1.24 -4.14
C LYS A 75 3.63 -2.03 -3.44
N CYS A 76 2.42 -2.01 -3.97
CA CYS A 76 1.24 -2.46 -3.24
C CYS A 76 0.45 -3.59 -3.89
N LYS A 77 0.36 -3.60 -5.21
CA LYS A 77 -0.51 -4.57 -5.86
C LYS A 77 0.04 -5.98 -5.75
N GLU A 78 -0.82 -6.90 -5.37
CA GLU A 78 -0.44 -8.30 -5.16
C GLU A 78 -0.82 -9.22 -6.31
#